data_dbd5765c1b0d7e03fd857625b6365fb7
#
_entry.id   dbd5765c1b0d7e03fd857625b6365fb7
#
_cell.length_a   1.000
_cell.length_b   1.000
_cell.length_c   1.000
_cell.angle_alpha   90.00
_cell.angle_beta   90.00
_cell.angle_gamma   90.00
#
_symmetry.space_group_name_H-M   'P 1'
#
loop_
_entity.id
_entity.type
_entity.pdbx_description
1 polymer ?
#
loop_
_entity_poly.entity_id
_entity_poly.type
_entity_poly.pdbx_seq_one_letter_code
_entity_poly.pdbx_strand_id
1 'polypeptide(L)'
;DNGISSNDGTALARSFGIDVIITDHHLPPKDLPEANSIINPNLRGCDFPSKNLAGVGVSFYLFSSLKTHLVSIGYFEKQNIELPDLRELLDLVALGTVADVVKLDQNNRILINEGIKRIRQKRCSKGILAILELTKRPVESLQASDLGFTVAPRINAAGRLSDISQGIRCLLSEDINDARRYALTLEEFNIKRRKEQTRMQDEALAIVEGQLIDESQFAIVLYDETWHEGVVGIVAGKLKDTYQ
;
A
#
# COMPACT_ATOMS: atom_id res chain seq x y z
N ASP A 1 -3.14 2.03 8.88
CA ASP A 1 -1.77 1.58 8.67
C ASP A 1 -0.78 2.49 9.40
N ASN A 2 0.30 1.95 9.98
CA ASN A 2 1.32 2.67 10.79
C ASN A 2 0.85 3.31 12.11
N GLY A 3 -0.39 3.16 12.51
CA GLY A 3 -0.89 3.73 13.76
C GLY A 3 -0.37 3.03 15.01
N ILE A 4 0.09 1.78 14.90
CA ILE A 4 0.50 0.95 16.05
C ILE A 4 1.70 1.52 16.84
N SER A 5 2.48 2.41 16.24
CA SER A 5 3.62 3.09 16.87
C SER A 5 3.40 4.59 17.09
N SER A 6 2.19 5.11 16.85
CA SER A 6 1.87 6.53 16.93
C SER A 6 1.41 6.96 18.34
N ASN A 7 2.22 6.72 19.36
CA ASN A 7 1.88 7.01 20.76
C ASN A 7 1.57 8.51 20.96
N ASP A 8 2.50 9.39 20.54
CA ASP A 8 2.34 10.84 20.73
C ASP A 8 1.16 11.40 19.95
N GLY A 9 0.98 10.98 18.69
CA GLY A 9 -0.15 11.40 17.87
C GLY A 9 -1.49 10.95 18.44
N THR A 10 -1.57 9.73 18.98
CA THR A 10 -2.77 9.21 19.64
C THR A 10 -3.06 9.98 20.91
N ALA A 11 -2.05 10.23 21.77
CA ALA A 11 -2.19 10.98 22.99
C ALA A 11 -2.68 12.44 22.70
N LEU A 12 -2.08 13.07 21.68
CA LEU A 12 -2.49 14.41 21.26
C LEU A 12 -3.96 14.44 20.78
N ALA A 13 -4.35 13.51 19.91
CA ALA A 13 -5.73 13.44 19.41
C ALA A 13 -6.72 13.26 20.57
N ARG A 14 -6.42 12.37 21.51
CA ARG A 14 -7.27 12.15 22.69
C ARG A 14 -7.32 13.35 23.62
N SER A 15 -6.25 14.13 23.73
CA SER A 15 -6.25 15.37 24.51
C SER A 15 -7.23 16.43 23.97
N PHE A 16 -7.57 16.35 22.66
CA PHE A 16 -8.62 17.13 22.03
C PHE A 16 -10.02 16.49 22.10
N GLY A 17 -10.18 15.39 22.84
CA GLY A 17 -11.45 14.67 22.92
C GLY A 17 -11.81 13.86 21.68
N ILE A 18 -10.84 13.57 20.81
CA ILE A 18 -11.03 12.78 19.58
C ILE A 18 -10.90 11.28 19.92
N ASP A 19 -11.91 10.50 19.56
CA ASP A 19 -11.81 9.05 19.60
C ASP A 19 -10.88 8.51 18.51
N VAL A 20 -9.95 7.61 18.89
CA VAL A 20 -8.94 7.05 17.99
C VAL A 20 -9.17 5.56 17.83
N ILE A 21 -9.33 5.11 16.60
CA ILE A 21 -9.33 3.69 16.22
C ILE A 21 -8.13 3.45 15.31
N ILE A 22 -7.27 2.52 15.69
CA ILE A 22 -6.09 2.14 14.91
C ILE A 22 -6.37 0.83 14.16
N THR A 23 -6.18 0.84 12.85
CA THR A 23 -6.07 -0.38 12.04
C THR A 23 -4.65 -0.49 11.54
N ASP A 24 -3.98 -1.61 11.79
CA ASP A 24 -2.58 -1.79 11.43
C ASP A 24 -2.25 -3.29 11.25
N HIS A 25 -1.11 -3.59 10.66
CA HIS A 25 -0.62 -4.95 10.47
C HIS A 25 0.87 -5.10 10.85
N HIS A 26 1.55 -4.01 11.18
CA HIS A 26 2.94 -4.02 11.61
C HIS A 26 3.10 -4.70 12.97
N LEU A 27 4.31 -5.15 13.28
CA LEU A 27 4.62 -5.71 14.59
C LEU A 27 4.45 -4.63 15.66
N PRO A 28 3.69 -4.93 16.73
CA PRO A 28 3.45 -3.96 17.77
C PRO A 28 4.70 -3.68 18.59
N PRO A 29 4.94 -2.43 19.01
CA PRO A 29 5.96 -2.08 19.96
C PRO A 29 5.64 -2.64 21.36
N LYS A 30 6.57 -2.46 22.33
CA LYS A 30 6.35 -2.86 23.71
C LYS A 30 5.18 -2.09 24.33
N ASP A 31 5.15 -0.78 24.11
CA ASP A 31 4.15 0.13 24.66
C ASP A 31 3.20 0.55 23.53
N LEU A 32 1.94 0.14 23.64
CA LEU A 32 0.92 0.43 22.63
C LEU A 32 0.35 1.84 22.81
N PRO A 33 -0.11 2.49 21.70
CA PRO A 33 -0.86 3.74 21.79
C PRO A 33 -2.14 3.58 22.61
N GLU A 34 -2.48 4.57 23.42
CA GLU A 34 -3.72 4.62 24.21
C GLU A 34 -4.93 4.98 23.32
N ALA A 35 -5.17 4.21 22.26
CA ALA A 35 -6.33 4.37 21.39
C ALA A 35 -7.60 3.75 22.00
N ASN A 36 -8.79 4.20 21.55
CA ASN A 36 -10.07 3.61 21.96
C ASN A 36 -10.18 2.16 21.48
N SER A 37 -9.60 1.84 20.34
CA SER A 37 -9.51 0.47 19.83
C SER A 37 -8.30 0.30 18.91
N ILE A 38 -7.68 -0.89 18.95
CA ILE A 38 -6.59 -1.27 18.04
C ILE A 38 -6.96 -2.60 17.38
N ILE A 39 -7.02 -2.60 16.06
CA ILE A 39 -7.29 -3.77 15.24
C ILE A 39 -6.01 -4.12 14.47
N ASN A 40 -5.29 -5.14 14.95
CA ASN A 40 -4.06 -5.60 14.34
C ASN A 40 -3.90 -7.12 14.60
N PRO A 41 -3.74 -7.95 13.56
CA PRO A 41 -3.62 -9.39 13.71
C PRO A 41 -2.34 -9.80 14.47
N ASN A 42 -1.35 -8.91 14.56
CA ASN A 42 -0.06 -9.16 15.22
C ASN A 42 -0.05 -8.77 16.70
N LEU A 43 -1.16 -8.27 17.25
CA LEU A 43 -1.27 -8.04 18.70
C LEU A 43 -1.07 -9.35 19.47
N ARG A 44 -0.44 -9.20 20.64
CA ARG A 44 -0.25 -10.33 21.55
C ARG A 44 -1.62 -10.88 22.00
N GLY A 45 -1.82 -12.18 21.85
CA GLY A 45 -3.09 -12.85 22.18
C GLY A 45 -4.19 -12.72 21.12
N CYS A 46 -3.92 -12.15 19.96
CA CYS A 46 -4.88 -12.14 18.86
C CYS A 46 -4.95 -13.52 18.19
N ASP A 47 -6.14 -14.10 18.09
CA ASP A 47 -6.37 -15.43 17.50
C ASP A 47 -6.66 -15.40 16.00
N PHE A 48 -6.58 -14.24 15.35
CA PHE A 48 -6.81 -14.15 13.91
C PHE A 48 -5.78 -15.02 13.15
N PRO A 49 -6.22 -15.93 12.27
CA PRO A 49 -5.37 -17.00 11.74
C PRO A 49 -4.28 -16.50 10.77
N SER A 50 -4.53 -15.40 10.04
CA SER A 50 -3.54 -14.81 9.14
C SER A 50 -2.80 -13.66 9.81
N LYS A 51 -1.53 -13.85 10.13
CA LYS A 51 -0.64 -12.81 10.68
C LYS A 51 0.02 -11.98 9.57
N ASN A 52 -0.24 -12.29 8.32
CA ASN A 52 0.41 -11.70 7.16
C ASN A 52 -0.53 -10.77 6.36
N LEU A 53 -1.64 -10.32 6.94
CA LEU A 53 -2.50 -9.35 6.26
C LEU A 53 -1.74 -8.06 5.99
N ALA A 54 -1.96 -7.45 4.81
CA ALA A 54 -1.67 -6.05 4.59
C ALA A 54 -2.68 -5.15 5.30
N GLY A 55 -2.38 -3.88 5.52
CA GLY A 55 -3.29 -2.93 6.18
C GLY A 55 -4.67 -2.85 5.52
N VAL A 56 -4.73 -2.92 4.18
CA VAL A 56 -5.99 -2.98 3.43
C VAL A 56 -6.80 -4.24 3.74
N GLY A 57 -6.13 -5.37 3.97
CA GLY A 57 -6.76 -6.62 4.38
C GLY A 57 -7.37 -6.54 5.77
N VAL A 58 -6.67 -5.90 6.71
CA VAL A 58 -7.19 -5.64 8.06
C VAL A 58 -8.47 -4.78 7.99
N SER A 59 -8.43 -3.70 7.20
CA SER A 59 -9.59 -2.83 6.96
C SER A 59 -10.76 -3.60 6.34
N PHE A 60 -10.50 -4.46 5.37
CA PHE A 60 -11.53 -5.29 4.74
C PHE A 60 -12.24 -6.21 5.74
N TYR A 61 -11.50 -6.87 6.64
CA TYR A 61 -12.08 -7.71 7.68
C TYR A 61 -12.82 -6.90 8.74
N LEU A 62 -12.32 -5.71 9.09
CA LEU A 62 -13.05 -4.79 9.98
C LEU A 62 -14.40 -4.42 9.37
N PHE A 63 -14.43 -3.98 8.11
CA PHE A 63 -15.69 -3.63 7.43
C PHE A 63 -16.62 -4.83 7.29
N SER A 64 -16.08 -6.03 7.07
CA SER A 64 -16.89 -7.26 7.00
C SER A 64 -17.55 -7.58 8.35
N SER A 65 -16.81 -7.43 9.45
CA SER A 65 -17.34 -7.61 10.80
C SER A 65 -18.37 -6.52 11.16
N LEU A 66 -18.06 -5.26 10.84
CA LEU A 66 -18.97 -4.13 11.05
C LEU A 66 -20.29 -4.33 10.29
N LYS A 67 -20.22 -4.70 9.01
CA LYS A 67 -21.40 -5.01 8.21
C LYS A 67 -22.25 -6.09 8.86
N THR A 68 -21.63 -7.19 9.30
CA THR A 68 -22.33 -8.28 9.97
C THR A 68 -23.03 -7.79 11.24
N HIS A 69 -22.36 -6.99 12.03
CA HIS A 69 -22.96 -6.39 13.23
C HIS A 69 -24.13 -5.46 12.89
N LEU A 70 -23.97 -4.56 11.92
CA LEU A 70 -25.02 -3.63 11.51
C LEU A 70 -26.26 -4.35 10.94
N VAL A 71 -26.06 -5.48 10.22
CA VAL A 71 -27.16 -6.35 9.79
C VAL A 71 -27.88 -6.94 11.02
N SER A 72 -27.14 -7.45 12.01
CA SER A 72 -27.74 -8.11 13.18
C SER A 72 -28.62 -7.18 14.02
N ILE A 73 -28.35 -5.87 14.01
CA ILE A 73 -29.15 -4.85 14.73
C ILE A 73 -30.21 -4.18 13.85
N GLY A 74 -30.38 -4.62 12.60
CA GLY A 74 -31.34 -4.07 11.63
C GLY A 74 -31.05 -2.63 11.21
N TYR A 75 -29.76 -2.22 11.21
CA TYR A 75 -29.35 -0.84 10.92
C TYR A 75 -29.75 -0.40 9.51
N PHE A 76 -29.43 -1.23 8.51
CA PHE A 76 -29.67 -0.90 7.09
C PHE A 76 -31.16 -0.74 6.79
N GLU A 77 -32.00 -1.60 7.35
CA GLU A 77 -33.45 -1.52 7.21
C GLU A 77 -34.01 -0.28 7.89
N LYS A 78 -33.58 0.00 9.13
CA LYS A 78 -34.04 1.19 9.89
C LYS A 78 -33.64 2.50 9.22
N GLN A 79 -32.48 2.54 8.56
CA GLN A 79 -31.97 3.73 7.89
C GLN A 79 -32.38 3.80 6.41
N ASN A 80 -33.07 2.77 5.88
CA ASN A 80 -33.40 2.63 4.46
C ASN A 80 -32.16 2.77 3.53
N ILE A 81 -31.07 2.13 3.94
CA ILE A 81 -29.78 2.12 3.21
C ILE A 81 -29.61 0.73 2.58
N GLU A 82 -29.21 0.68 1.31
CA GLU A 82 -28.88 -0.56 0.62
C GLU A 82 -27.70 -1.28 1.28
N LEU A 83 -27.80 -2.60 1.38
CA LEU A 83 -26.74 -3.41 1.97
C LEU A 83 -25.49 -3.43 1.06
N PRO A 84 -24.33 -2.89 1.51
CA PRO A 84 -23.15 -2.80 0.67
C PRO A 84 -22.58 -4.19 0.33
N ASP A 85 -22.19 -4.40 -0.92
CA ASP A 85 -21.44 -5.59 -1.33
C ASP A 85 -19.93 -5.34 -1.19
N LEU A 86 -19.36 -5.72 -0.05
CA LEU A 86 -17.93 -5.53 0.22
C LEU A 86 -17.01 -6.29 -0.74
N ARG A 87 -17.55 -7.26 -1.50
CA ARG A 87 -16.76 -7.94 -2.54
C ARG A 87 -16.33 -6.96 -3.63
N GLU A 88 -17.02 -5.82 -3.79
CA GLU A 88 -16.65 -4.77 -4.72
C GLU A 88 -15.31 -4.10 -4.41
N LEU A 89 -14.82 -4.25 -3.20
CA LEU A 89 -13.54 -3.71 -2.74
C LEU A 89 -12.36 -4.69 -2.93
N LEU A 90 -12.62 -5.92 -3.37
CA LEU A 90 -11.58 -6.96 -3.44
C LEU A 90 -10.49 -6.68 -4.48
N ASP A 91 -10.76 -5.88 -5.49
CA ASP A 91 -9.75 -5.41 -6.43
C ASP A 91 -8.70 -4.50 -5.75
N LEU A 92 -9.16 -3.58 -4.90
CA LEU A 92 -8.29 -2.71 -4.09
C LEU A 92 -7.56 -3.51 -3.01
N VAL A 93 -8.23 -4.50 -2.39
CA VAL A 93 -7.61 -5.40 -1.43
C VAL A 93 -6.50 -6.22 -2.09
N ALA A 94 -6.73 -6.75 -3.29
CA ALA A 94 -5.72 -7.47 -4.04
C ALA A 94 -4.53 -6.55 -4.40
N LEU A 95 -4.82 -5.34 -4.89
CA LEU A 95 -3.78 -4.37 -5.23
C LEU A 95 -2.92 -4.03 -4.01
N GLY A 96 -3.53 -3.64 -2.89
CA GLY A 96 -2.79 -3.26 -1.69
C GLY A 96 -2.02 -4.43 -1.08
N THR A 97 -2.60 -5.64 -1.05
CA THR A 97 -1.92 -6.83 -0.53
C THR A 97 -0.67 -7.19 -1.34
N VAL A 98 -0.73 -7.06 -2.68
CA VAL A 98 0.43 -7.32 -3.54
C VAL A 98 1.45 -6.18 -3.45
N ALA A 99 0.98 -4.93 -3.39
CA ALA A 99 1.85 -3.75 -3.33
C ALA A 99 2.67 -3.66 -2.05
N ASP A 100 2.13 -4.17 -0.95
CA ASP A 100 2.75 -4.17 0.38
C ASP A 100 3.78 -5.30 0.57
N VAL A 101 3.86 -6.22 -0.41
CA VAL A 101 4.84 -7.33 -0.43
C VAL A 101 4.74 -8.25 0.79
N VAL A 102 3.59 -8.36 1.40
CA VAL A 102 3.34 -9.27 2.53
C VAL A 102 3.43 -10.73 2.09
N LYS A 103 3.71 -11.62 3.04
CA LYS A 103 3.73 -13.06 2.78
C LYS A 103 2.36 -13.53 2.28
N LEU A 104 2.35 -14.21 1.13
CA LEU A 104 1.15 -14.74 0.51
C LEU A 104 0.76 -16.08 1.13
N ASP A 105 0.24 -16.05 2.35
CA ASP A 105 -0.40 -17.21 2.97
C ASP A 105 -1.73 -17.55 2.28
N GLN A 106 -2.39 -18.60 2.75
CA GLN A 106 -3.64 -19.07 2.14
C GLN A 106 -4.71 -17.96 2.09
N ASN A 107 -4.84 -17.17 3.16
CA ASN A 107 -5.83 -16.11 3.24
C ASN A 107 -5.56 -15.01 2.21
N ASN A 108 -4.32 -14.49 2.16
CA ASN A 108 -3.92 -13.47 1.20
C ASN A 108 -4.09 -13.96 -0.25
N ARG A 109 -3.77 -15.23 -0.53
CA ARG A 109 -3.97 -15.82 -1.86
C ARG A 109 -5.45 -15.84 -2.26
N ILE A 110 -6.36 -16.13 -1.34
CA ILE A 110 -7.81 -16.10 -1.59
C ILE A 110 -8.25 -14.68 -1.94
N LEU A 111 -7.87 -13.68 -1.13
CA LEU A 111 -8.22 -12.28 -1.34
C LEU A 111 -7.71 -11.76 -2.69
N ILE A 112 -6.43 -12.04 -2.99
CA ILE A 112 -5.80 -11.63 -4.27
C ILE A 112 -6.49 -12.30 -5.45
N ASN A 113 -6.76 -13.60 -5.37
CA ASN A 113 -7.38 -14.35 -6.46
C ASN A 113 -8.78 -13.82 -6.79
N GLU A 114 -9.59 -13.55 -5.77
CA GLU A 114 -10.93 -12.99 -5.97
C GLU A 114 -10.87 -11.56 -6.53
N GLY A 115 -9.93 -10.73 -6.05
CA GLY A 115 -9.71 -9.39 -6.61
C GLY A 115 -9.27 -9.44 -8.08
N ILE A 116 -8.32 -10.31 -8.44
CA ILE A 116 -7.86 -10.49 -9.82
C ILE A 116 -9.00 -10.96 -10.73
N LYS A 117 -9.83 -11.91 -10.28
CA LYS A 117 -11.01 -12.36 -11.04
C LYS A 117 -11.95 -11.20 -11.36
N ARG A 118 -12.19 -10.31 -10.40
CA ARG A 118 -13.02 -9.11 -10.60
C ARG A 118 -12.40 -8.15 -11.59
N ILE A 119 -11.09 -7.88 -11.48
CA ILE A 119 -10.38 -7.00 -12.42
C ILE A 119 -10.47 -7.57 -13.84
N ARG A 120 -10.24 -8.87 -14.03
CA ARG A 120 -10.36 -9.55 -15.33
C ARG A 120 -11.75 -9.41 -15.93
N GLN A 121 -12.79 -9.34 -15.10
CA GLN A 121 -14.17 -9.12 -15.50
C GLN A 121 -14.51 -7.63 -15.69
N LYS A 122 -13.53 -6.73 -15.53
CA LYS A 122 -13.70 -5.26 -15.58
C LYS A 122 -14.66 -4.71 -14.50
N ARG A 123 -14.87 -5.48 -13.43
CA ARG A 123 -15.68 -5.13 -12.25
C ARG A 123 -14.75 -4.62 -11.14
N CYS A 124 -14.10 -3.50 -11.38
CA CYS A 124 -13.07 -2.97 -10.52
C CYS A 124 -12.96 -1.44 -10.65
N SER A 125 -12.11 -0.83 -9.84
CA SER A 125 -11.75 0.59 -9.93
C SER A 125 -11.41 1.01 -11.36
N LYS A 126 -11.97 2.12 -11.82
CA LYS A 126 -11.63 2.72 -13.11
C LYS A 126 -10.17 3.11 -13.19
N GLY A 127 -9.55 3.48 -12.05
CA GLY A 127 -8.12 3.78 -11.97
C GLY A 127 -7.24 2.59 -12.32
N ILE A 128 -7.56 1.39 -11.83
CA ILE A 128 -6.84 0.16 -12.19
C ILE A 128 -6.96 -0.08 -13.69
N LEU A 129 -8.16 0.03 -14.25
CA LEU A 129 -8.39 -0.16 -15.70
C LEU A 129 -7.61 0.86 -16.54
N ALA A 130 -7.62 2.14 -16.14
CA ALA A 130 -6.91 3.20 -16.84
C ALA A 130 -5.39 2.99 -16.84
N ILE A 131 -4.81 2.54 -15.72
CA ILE A 131 -3.37 2.23 -15.64
C ILE A 131 -3.02 1.02 -16.51
N LEU A 132 -3.85 -0.03 -16.53
CA LEU A 132 -3.63 -1.20 -17.37
C LEU A 132 -3.74 -0.85 -18.85
N GLU A 133 -4.72 -0.04 -19.25
CA GLU A 133 -4.88 0.48 -20.61
C GLU A 133 -3.65 1.28 -21.05
N LEU A 134 -3.22 2.25 -20.22
CA LEU A 134 -2.03 3.08 -20.48
C LEU A 134 -0.77 2.23 -20.69
N THR A 135 -0.65 1.15 -19.94
CA THR A 135 0.52 0.27 -19.98
C THR A 135 0.37 -0.88 -20.99
N LYS A 136 -0.73 -0.89 -21.75
CA LYS A 136 -1.05 -1.92 -22.73
C LYS A 136 -1.02 -3.35 -22.15
N ARG A 137 -1.43 -3.50 -20.87
CA ARG A 137 -1.57 -4.80 -20.22
C ARG A 137 -2.97 -5.35 -20.46
N PRO A 138 -3.11 -6.54 -21.04
CA PRO A 138 -4.42 -7.15 -21.26
C PRO A 138 -5.09 -7.46 -19.92
N VAL A 139 -6.27 -6.90 -19.71
CA VAL A 139 -7.01 -7.06 -18.44
C VAL A 139 -7.42 -8.51 -18.22
N GLU A 140 -7.77 -9.22 -19.29
CA GLU A 140 -8.29 -10.59 -19.26
C GLU A 140 -7.25 -11.62 -18.80
N SER A 141 -5.97 -11.33 -19.00
CA SER A 141 -4.83 -12.20 -18.59
C SER A 141 -4.04 -11.65 -17.39
N LEU A 142 -4.58 -10.63 -16.69
CA LEU A 142 -3.92 -9.99 -15.56
C LEU A 142 -3.45 -11.01 -14.51
N GLN A 143 -2.24 -10.82 -13.99
CA GLN A 143 -1.66 -11.62 -12.91
C GLN A 143 -1.33 -10.73 -11.70
N ALA A 144 -1.07 -11.35 -10.55
CA ALA A 144 -0.66 -10.63 -9.34
C ALA A 144 0.60 -9.79 -9.58
N SER A 145 1.55 -10.29 -10.37
CA SER A 145 2.75 -9.56 -10.76
C SER A 145 2.46 -8.25 -11.48
N ASP A 146 1.38 -8.18 -12.29
CA ASP A 146 1.00 -6.93 -12.96
C ASP A 146 0.53 -5.88 -11.95
N LEU A 147 -0.15 -6.28 -10.88
CA LEU A 147 -0.51 -5.38 -9.79
C LEU A 147 0.75 -4.83 -9.10
N GLY A 148 1.72 -5.71 -8.78
CA GLY A 148 2.94 -5.35 -8.07
C GLY A 148 3.95 -4.56 -8.91
N PHE A 149 4.09 -4.86 -10.20
CA PHE A 149 5.14 -4.28 -11.05
C PHE A 149 4.63 -3.28 -12.08
N THR A 150 3.31 -3.23 -12.30
CA THR A 150 2.72 -2.28 -13.26
C THR A 150 1.85 -1.23 -12.56
N VAL A 151 0.87 -1.64 -11.74
CA VAL A 151 -0.08 -0.72 -11.11
C VAL A 151 0.53 -0.02 -9.90
N ALA A 152 0.98 -0.77 -8.90
CA ALA A 152 1.48 -0.24 -7.63
C ALA A 152 2.65 0.76 -7.78
N PRO A 153 3.66 0.55 -8.64
CA PRO A 153 4.78 1.50 -8.76
C PRO A 153 4.37 2.90 -9.23
N ARG A 154 3.29 3.01 -10.01
CA ARG A 154 2.75 4.30 -10.47
C ARG A 154 2.08 5.06 -9.34
N ILE A 155 1.26 4.37 -8.55
CA ILE A 155 0.61 4.94 -7.37
C ILE A 155 1.67 5.36 -6.34
N ASN A 156 2.63 4.48 -6.04
CA ASN A 156 3.68 4.73 -5.08
C ASN A 156 4.62 5.89 -5.51
N ALA A 157 4.81 6.11 -6.81
CA ALA A 157 5.64 7.20 -7.31
C ALA A 157 5.07 8.58 -6.95
N ALA A 158 3.75 8.73 -6.89
CA ALA A 158 3.11 9.96 -6.44
C ALA A 158 3.49 10.27 -4.99
N GLY A 159 3.39 9.32 -4.07
CA GLY A 159 3.74 9.52 -2.66
C GLY A 159 5.23 9.74 -2.40
N ARG A 160 6.10 9.36 -3.36
CA ARG A 160 7.56 9.58 -3.24
C ARG A 160 8.02 10.94 -3.75
N LEU A 161 7.39 11.46 -4.80
CA LEU A 161 7.84 12.66 -5.52
C LEU A 161 6.88 13.83 -5.41
N SER A 162 5.66 13.62 -4.89
CA SER A 162 4.59 14.60 -4.85
C SER A 162 3.55 14.23 -3.79
N ASP A 163 2.28 14.36 -4.10
CA ASP A 163 1.14 14.09 -3.23
C ASP A 163 0.48 12.76 -3.62
N ILE A 164 0.45 11.81 -2.68
CA ILE A 164 -0.20 10.50 -2.83
C ILE A 164 -1.70 10.62 -3.16
N SER A 165 -2.33 11.75 -2.87
CA SER A 165 -3.75 11.98 -3.16
C SER A 165 -4.09 11.79 -4.64
N GLN A 166 -3.13 12.00 -5.56
CA GLN A 166 -3.31 11.73 -6.98
C GLN A 166 -3.59 10.25 -7.26
N GLY A 167 -2.87 9.35 -6.57
CA GLY A 167 -3.11 7.92 -6.63
C GLY A 167 -4.48 7.53 -6.08
N ILE A 168 -4.85 8.11 -4.94
CA ILE A 168 -6.16 7.90 -4.32
C ILE A 168 -7.29 8.36 -5.24
N ARG A 169 -7.19 9.57 -5.81
CA ARG A 169 -8.18 10.11 -6.77
C ARG A 169 -8.29 9.24 -8.01
N CYS A 170 -7.19 8.70 -8.52
CA CYS A 170 -7.21 7.75 -9.62
C CYS A 170 -8.04 6.52 -9.28
N LEU A 171 -7.79 5.90 -8.13
CA LEU A 171 -8.49 4.68 -7.70
C LEU A 171 -9.96 4.93 -7.36
N LEU A 172 -10.32 6.11 -6.86
CA LEU A 172 -11.69 6.49 -6.50
C LEU A 172 -12.48 7.12 -7.66
N SER A 173 -11.88 7.28 -8.84
CA SER A 173 -12.57 7.87 -10.00
C SER A 173 -13.74 7.00 -10.44
N GLU A 174 -14.91 7.59 -10.55
CA GLU A 174 -16.13 6.95 -11.08
C GLU A 174 -16.22 7.09 -12.61
N ASP A 175 -15.59 8.12 -13.19
CA ASP A 175 -15.50 8.32 -14.63
C ASP A 175 -14.15 7.82 -15.17
N ILE A 176 -14.19 7.10 -16.31
CA ILE A 176 -13.00 6.52 -16.92
C ILE A 176 -12.06 7.58 -17.51
N ASN A 177 -12.57 8.73 -17.96
CA ASN A 177 -11.73 9.77 -18.53
C ASN A 177 -10.97 10.51 -17.43
N ASP A 178 -11.60 10.72 -16.27
CA ASP A 178 -10.93 11.24 -15.09
C ASP A 178 -9.85 10.27 -14.61
N ALA A 179 -10.15 8.97 -14.55
CA ALA A 179 -9.18 7.94 -14.20
C ALA A 179 -7.99 7.92 -15.17
N ARG A 180 -8.23 8.06 -16.49
CA ARG A 180 -7.17 8.16 -17.50
C ARG A 180 -6.28 9.38 -17.29
N ARG A 181 -6.85 10.53 -16.98
CA ARG A 181 -6.09 11.74 -16.69
C ARG A 181 -5.18 11.56 -15.49
N TYR A 182 -5.68 11.00 -14.38
CA TYR A 182 -4.86 10.67 -13.22
C TYR A 182 -3.80 9.61 -13.55
N ALA A 183 -4.14 8.57 -14.31
CA ALA A 183 -3.19 7.54 -14.71
C ALA A 183 -2.00 8.10 -15.50
N LEU A 184 -2.23 9.09 -16.38
CA LEU A 184 -1.17 9.80 -17.10
C LEU A 184 -0.26 10.56 -16.13
N THR A 185 -0.82 11.30 -15.19
CA THR A 185 -0.05 12.02 -14.15
C THR A 185 0.80 11.05 -13.31
N LEU A 186 0.23 9.90 -12.92
CA LEU A 186 0.95 8.85 -12.19
C LEU A 186 2.10 8.24 -13.01
N GLU A 187 1.92 8.09 -14.33
CA GLU A 187 3.00 7.63 -15.23
C GLU A 187 4.13 8.64 -15.30
N GLU A 188 3.82 9.94 -15.40
CA GLU A 188 4.83 11.01 -15.38
C GLU A 188 5.67 10.95 -14.09
N PHE A 189 5.05 10.82 -12.93
CA PHE A 189 5.75 10.62 -11.66
C PHE A 189 6.60 9.35 -11.65
N ASN A 190 6.08 8.25 -12.18
CA ASN A 190 6.82 6.99 -12.24
C ASN A 190 8.04 7.07 -13.18
N ILE A 191 7.92 7.76 -14.31
CA ILE A 191 9.04 8.03 -15.22
C ILE A 191 10.09 8.90 -14.53
N LYS A 192 9.67 9.99 -13.87
CA LYS A 192 10.57 10.88 -13.11
C LYS A 192 11.29 10.12 -12.01
N ARG A 193 10.55 9.32 -11.22
CA ARG A 193 11.13 8.50 -10.15
C ARG A 193 12.19 7.53 -10.69
N ARG A 194 11.92 6.86 -11.84
CA ARG A 194 12.89 5.94 -12.46
C ARG A 194 14.16 6.65 -12.91
N LYS A 195 14.03 7.82 -13.54
CA LYS A 195 15.19 8.61 -13.97
C LYS A 195 16.04 9.02 -12.77
N GLU A 196 15.40 9.51 -11.71
CA GLU A 196 16.06 9.91 -10.48
C GLU A 196 16.74 8.72 -9.80
N GLN A 197 16.07 7.59 -9.74
CA GLN A 197 16.64 6.34 -9.20
C GLN A 197 17.87 5.88 -9.96
N THR A 198 17.88 5.94 -11.31
CA THR A 198 19.04 5.56 -12.12
C THR A 198 20.19 6.52 -11.87
N ARG A 199 19.95 7.85 -11.91
CA ARG A 199 20.96 8.86 -11.62
C ARG A 199 21.63 8.62 -10.27
N MET A 200 20.82 8.52 -9.21
CA MET A 200 21.32 8.32 -7.84
C MET A 200 22.06 6.98 -7.69
N GLN A 201 21.60 5.93 -8.37
CA GLN A 201 22.27 4.62 -8.34
C GLN A 201 23.65 4.70 -9.00
N ASP A 202 23.77 5.33 -10.16
CA ASP A 202 25.04 5.49 -10.88
C ASP A 202 26.05 6.32 -10.06
N GLU A 203 25.58 7.43 -9.46
CA GLU A 203 26.39 8.26 -8.57
C GLU A 203 26.85 7.50 -7.32
N ALA A 204 25.93 6.75 -6.68
CA ALA A 204 26.25 5.96 -5.50
C ALA A 204 27.27 4.86 -5.81
N LEU A 205 27.14 4.16 -6.96
CA LEU A 205 28.09 3.17 -7.40
C LEU A 205 29.48 3.79 -7.64
N ALA A 206 29.56 4.97 -8.29
CA ALA A 206 30.82 5.67 -8.51
C ALA A 206 31.52 6.05 -7.18
N ILE A 207 30.76 6.46 -6.18
CA ILE A 207 31.31 6.75 -4.83
C ILE A 207 31.84 5.47 -4.18
N VAL A 208 31.08 4.37 -4.25
CA VAL A 208 31.48 3.09 -3.67
C VAL A 208 32.74 2.52 -4.36
N GLU A 209 32.80 2.56 -5.69
CA GLU A 209 33.95 2.10 -6.47
C GLU A 209 35.21 2.95 -6.24
N GLY A 210 35.02 4.23 -5.91
CA GLY A 210 36.12 5.13 -5.54
C GLY A 210 36.63 4.96 -4.11
N GLN A 211 35.90 4.23 -3.26
CA GLN A 211 36.30 3.90 -1.89
C GLN A 211 36.95 2.52 -1.85
N LEU A 212 38.08 2.40 -1.16
CA LEU A 212 38.64 1.09 -0.82
C LEU A 212 37.72 0.45 0.22
N ILE A 213 36.72 -0.33 -0.23
CA ILE A 213 35.88 -1.10 0.67
C ILE A 213 36.70 -2.25 1.20
N ASP A 214 36.98 -2.24 2.51
CA ASP A 214 37.62 -3.32 3.22
C ASP A 214 36.54 -4.37 3.59
N GLU A 215 36.88 -5.65 3.44
CA GLU A 215 36.01 -6.79 3.84
C GLU A 215 35.61 -6.75 5.33
N SER A 216 36.27 -5.94 6.14
CA SER A 216 35.93 -5.68 7.55
C SER A 216 34.81 -4.65 7.74
N GLN A 217 34.35 -3.96 6.69
CA GLN A 217 33.28 -2.97 6.79
C GLN A 217 31.90 -3.63 6.89
N PHE A 218 31.22 -3.42 8.02
CA PHE A 218 29.86 -3.93 8.26
C PHE A 218 28.75 -3.06 7.66
N ALA A 219 29.07 -1.84 7.21
CA ALA A 219 28.09 -0.90 6.67
C ALA A 219 28.74 0.08 5.68
N ILE A 220 28.00 0.43 4.64
CA ILE A 220 28.34 1.49 3.70
C ILE A 220 27.36 2.63 3.94
N VAL A 221 27.86 3.83 4.23
CA VAL A 221 27.06 5.05 4.39
C VAL A 221 27.42 6.00 3.27
N LEU A 222 26.43 6.37 2.46
CA LEU A 222 26.58 7.28 1.35
C LEU A 222 25.68 8.49 1.54
N TYR A 223 26.14 9.64 1.12
CA TYR A 223 25.40 10.90 1.19
C TYR A 223 25.74 11.79 0.01
N ASP A 224 24.72 12.41 -0.55
CA ASP A 224 24.83 13.54 -1.47
C ASP A 224 23.60 14.44 -1.25
N GLU A 225 23.83 15.75 -1.18
CA GLU A 225 22.78 16.75 -0.90
C GLU A 225 21.72 16.85 -1.99
N THR A 226 22.04 16.39 -3.20
CA THR A 226 21.13 16.40 -4.36
C THR A 226 20.23 15.17 -4.42
N TRP A 227 20.44 14.18 -3.55
CA TRP A 227 19.66 12.96 -3.57
C TRP A 227 18.27 13.14 -3.00
N HIS A 228 17.29 12.67 -3.77
CA HIS A 228 15.88 12.81 -3.41
C HIS A 228 15.50 11.84 -2.28
N GLU A 229 15.01 12.37 -1.16
CA GLU A 229 14.64 11.60 0.04
C GLU A 229 13.65 10.46 -0.24
N GLY A 230 12.67 10.65 -1.13
CA GLY A 230 11.69 9.63 -1.53
C GLY A 230 12.28 8.46 -2.35
N VAL A 231 13.55 8.56 -2.79
CA VAL A 231 14.21 7.58 -3.67
C VAL A 231 15.39 6.89 -3.00
N VAL A 232 16.04 7.52 -2.01
CA VAL A 232 17.25 6.97 -1.33
C VAL A 232 17.06 5.55 -0.84
N GLY A 233 15.91 5.21 -0.26
CA GLY A 233 15.65 3.85 0.25
C GLY A 233 15.61 2.78 -0.86
N ILE A 234 15.17 3.13 -2.08
CA ILE A 234 15.16 2.21 -3.22
C ILE A 234 16.61 1.97 -3.68
N VAL A 235 17.42 3.02 -3.73
CA VAL A 235 18.83 2.94 -4.13
C VAL A 235 19.63 2.14 -3.11
N ALA A 236 19.45 2.41 -1.81
CA ALA A 236 20.09 1.66 -0.73
C ALA A 236 19.77 0.16 -0.81
N GLY A 237 18.50 -0.21 -1.06
CA GLY A 237 18.10 -1.60 -1.26
C GLY A 237 18.84 -2.27 -2.42
N LYS A 238 18.96 -1.58 -3.56
CA LYS A 238 19.68 -2.11 -4.72
C LYS A 238 21.19 -2.28 -4.48
N LEU A 239 21.82 -1.30 -3.81
CA LEU A 239 23.23 -1.40 -3.45
C LEU A 239 23.47 -2.58 -2.49
N LYS A 240 22.60 -2.73 -1.48
CA LYS A 240 22.65 -3.88 -0.58
C LYS A 240 22.59 -5.20 -1.35
N ASP A 241 21.70 -5.34 -2.34
CA ASP A 241 21.59 -6.57 -3.13
C ASP A 241 22.82 -6.83 -4.02
N THR A 242 23.59 -5.79 -4.35
CA THR A 242 24.79 -5.86 -5.18
C THR A 242 26.03 -6.21 -4.34
N TYR A 243 26.17 -5.65 -3.15
CA TYR A 243 27.39 -5.78 -2.33
C TYR A 243 27.24 -6.77 -1.16
N GLN A 244 26.06 -7.33 -0.90
CA GLN A 244 25.67 -8.34 0.14
C GLN A 244 26.48 -8.34 1.42
#